data_54ca4cbe75b17fee7e7623d120077c1d
#
_entry.id   54ca4cbe75b17fee7e7623d120077c1d
#
_cell.length_a   1.000
_cell.length_b   1.000
_cell.length_c   1.000
_cell.angle_alpha   90.00
_cell.angle_beta   90.00
_cell.angle_gamma   90.00
#
_symmetry.space_group_name_H-M   'P 1'
#
loop_
_entity.id
_entity.type
_entity.pdbx_description
1 polymer ?
#
loop_
_entity_poly.entity_id
_entity_poly.type
_entity_poly.pdbx_seq_one_letter_code
_entity_poly.pdbx_strand_id
1 'polypeptide(L)'
;MNELLHTMLSHADPAQVPGLARFFKTGPGQYGEGDVFLGIKVPVTRQVVKACWREVSPEHLEECMASEYHEVRLAALLTLVEFFSHPGKWSAAGPCFGDDVSPERILPIKRYCIDFYLSHTDRINNWDLVDLSSYPLLGQWLLPKKDRSLLYHLARDGRTLWEQRMGIVSTMTFVRHGQLDDTFAISDILLHHPHDLIHKAVGWLLREAGKRDPEALKTFLTPRIPTMPRIMLRYAIEKFPPEERAKYLKM
;
A
#
# COMPACT_ATOMS: atom_id res chain seq x y z
N MET A 1 -5.94 9.82 -26.62
CA MET A 1 -7.10 9.68 -25.68
C MET A 1 -6.68 8.72 -24.60
N ASN A 2 -6.92 9.06 -23.34
CA ASN A 2 -6.56 8.19 -22.21
C ASN A 2 -7.58 7.05 -22.07
N GLU A 3 -7.27 5.88 -22.62
CA GLU A 3 -8.15 4.73 -22.64
C GLU A 3 -8.43 4.20 -21.23
N LEU A 4 -7.43 4.24 -20.33
CA LEU A 4 -7.61 3.84 -18.94
C LEU A 4 -8.69 4.70 -18.26
N LEU A 5 -8.57 6.02 -18.36
CA LEU A 5 -9.55 6.95 -17.77
C LEU A 5 -10.94 6.75 -18.38
N HIS A 6 -11.03 6.68 -19.72
CA HIS A 6 -12.30 6.51 -20.41
C HIS A 6 -13.00 5.21 -20.01
N THR A 7 -12.25 4.11 -19.95
CA THR A 7 -12.78 2.80 -19.56
C THR A 7 -13.23 2.80 -18.10
N MET A 8 -12.45 3.42 -17.20
CA MET A 8 -12.87 3.56 -15.80
C MET A 8 -14.20 4.32 -15.69
N LEU A 9 -14.32 5.46 -16.38
CA LEU A 9 -15.57 6.25 -16.38
C LEU A 9 -16.78 5.47 -16.94
N SER A 10 -16.56 4.61 -17.94
CA SER A 10 -17.63 3.79 -18.53
C SER A 10 -18.14 2.69 -17.59
N HIS A 11 -17.38 2.32 -16.57
CA HIS A 11 -17.77 1.34 -15.54
C HIS A 11 -18.42 1.98 -14.31
N ALA A 12 -18.68 3.29 -14.31
CA ALA A 12 -19.31 3.98 -13.18
C ALA A 12 -20.66 3.36 -12.81
N ASP A 13 -20.86 3.11 -11.51
CA ASP A 13 -22.11 2.62 -10.95
C ASP A 13 -22.58 3.53 -9.80
N PRO A 14 -23.39 4.56 -10.11
CA PRO A 14 -23.86 5.50 -9.10
C PRO A 14 -24.60 4.84 -7.92
N ALA A 15 -25.19 3.65 -8.11
CA ALA A 15 -25.87 2.94 -7.05
C ALA A 15 -24.94 2.43 -5.95
N GLN A 16 -23.65 2.19 -6.27
CA GLN A 16 -22.64 1.72 -5.31
C GLN A 16 -21.98 2.89 -4.54
N VAL A 17 -22.04 4.11 -5.06
CA VAL A 17 -21.34 5.29 -4.48
C VAL A 17 -21.67 5.51 -3.00
N PRO A 18 -22.94 5.51 -2.54
CA PRO A 18 -23.25 5.73 -1.14
C PRO A 18 -22.66 4.66 -0.21
N GLY A 19 -22.57 3.41 -0.71
CA GLY A 19 -21.96 2.30 0.02
C GLY A 19 -20.44 2.48 0.20
N LEU A 20 -19.75 2.85 -0.88
CA LEU A 20 -18.31 3.13 -0.85
C LEU A 20 -17.98 4.36 0.00
N ALA A 21 -18.69 5.46 -0.17
CA ALA A 21 -18.51 6.67 0.63
C ALA A 21 -18.60 6.38 2.14
N ARG A 22 -19.59 5.58 2.56
CA ARG A 22 -19.73 5.14 3.97
C ARG A 22 -18.57 4.24 4.40
N PHE A 23 -18.15 3.30 3.56
CA PHE A 23 -17.06 2.36 3.85
C PHE A 23 -15.73 3.08 4.00
N PHE A 24 -15.42 4.01 3.10
CA PHE A 24 -14.19 4.80 3.10
C PHE A 24 -14.23 6.05 3.98
N LYS A 25 -15.34 6.25 4.72
CA LYS A 25 -15.46 7.32 5.70
C LYS A 25 -15.23 8.71 5.12
N THR A 26 -16.03 9.10 4.13
CA THR A 26 -15.90 10.38 3.42
C THR A 26 -16.75 11.53 4.02
N GLY A 27 -17.45 11.27 5.11
CA GLY A 27 -18.22 12.31 5.82
C GLY A 27 -17.32 13.39 6.47
N PRO A 28 -17.92 14.54 6.85
CA PRO A 28 -17.18 15.63 7.47
C PRO A 28 -16.38 15.18 8.70
N GLY A 29 -15.10 15.59 8.78
CA GLY A 29 -14.17 15.25 9.86
C GLY A 29 -13.66 13.80 9.84
N GLN A 30 -14.01 12.99 8.83
CA GLN A 30 -13.54 11.62 8.68
C GLN A 30 -12.28 11.55 7.81
N TYR A 31 -11.54 10.43 7.91
CA TYR A 31 -10.23 10.29 7.26
C TYR A 31 -10.26 10.28 5.73
N GLY A 32 -11.40 10.01 5.11
CA GLY A 32 -11.61 10.05 3.66
C GLY A 32 -12.43 11.25 3.21
N GLU A 33 -12.56 12.29 4.04
CA GLU A 33 -13.30 13.50 3.67
C GLU A 33 -12.82 14.07 2.34
N GLY A 34 -13.78 14.42 1.47
CA GLY A 34 -13.51 14.98 0.16
C GLY A 34 -13.21 13.96 -0.95
N ASP A 35 -13.15 12.66 -0.62
CA ASP A 35 -12.95 11.62 -1.63
C ASP A 35 -14.24 11.37 -2.43
N VAL A 36 -14.12 11.30 -3.76
CA VAL A 36 -15.24 11.12 -4.70
C VAL A 36 -15.12 9.75 -5.36
N PHE A 37 -16.26 9.05 -5.51
CA PHE A 37 -16.31 7.70 -6.02
C PHE A 37 -17.13 7.59 -7.31
N LEU A 38 -16.68 6.69 -8.21
CA LEU A 38 -17.45 6.23 -9.39
C LEU A 38 -18.39 5.07 -9.06
N GLY A 39 -18.15 4.37 -7.94
CA GLY A 39 -18.92 3.17 -7.59
C GLY A 39 -18.31 1.88 -8.09
N ILE A 40 -17.03 1.85 -8.44
CA ILE A 40 -16.34 0.71 -9.05
C ILE A 40 -15.65 -0.14 -7.99
N LYS A 41 -15.92 -1.44 -7.98
CA LYS A 41 -15.25 -2.37 -7.07
C LYS A 41 -13.84 -2.72 -7.54
N VAL A 42 -12.91 -2.90 -6.62
CA VAL A 42 -11.49 -3.24 -6.89
C VAL A 42 -11.30 -4.36 -7.93
N PRO A 43 -12.06 -5.46 -7.94
CA PRO A 43 -11.91 -6.49 -9.00
C PRO A 43 -12.14 -5.95 -10.42
N VAL A 44 -13.09 -5.04 -10.60
CA VAL A 44 -13.37 -4.40 -11.90
C VAL A 44 -12.22 -3.47 -12.28
N THR A 45 -11.75 -2.63 -11.35
CA THR A 45 -10.56 -1.78 -11.56
C THR A 45 -9.36 -2.62 -12.02
N ARG A 46 -9.11 -3.77 -11.37
CA ARG A 46 -8.02 -4.68 -11.77
C ARG A 46 -8.21 -5.26 -13.16
N GLN A 47 -9.44 -5.57 -13.59
CA GLN A 47 -9.73 -6.06 -14.94
C GLN A 47 -9.44 -4.98 -15.99
N VAL A 48 -9.87 -3.75 -15.74
CA VAL A 48 -9.59 -2.60 -16.62
C VAL A 48 -8.09 -2.38 -16.74
N VAL A 49 -7.38 -2.29 -15.63
CA VAL A 49 -5.91 -2.14 -15.63
C VAL A 49 -5.24 -3.25 -16.43
N LYS A 50 -5.61 -4.51 -16.19
CA LYS A 50 -5.03 -5.67 -16.91
C LYS A 50 -5.22 -5.58 -18.42
N ALA A 51 -6.32 -4.98 -18.87
CA ALA A 51 -6.60 -4.81 -20.31
C ALA A 51 -5.73 -3.72 -20.95
N CYS A 52 -5.54 -2.56 -20.29
CA CYS A 52 -4.96 -1.37 -20.94
C CYS A 52 -3.56 -0.96 -20.48
N TRP A 53 -3.04 -1.46 -19.34
CA TRP A 53 -1.83 -0.91 -18.72
C TRP A 53 -0.61 -0.78 -19.66
N ARG A 54 -0.44 -1.67 -20.64
CA ARG A 54 0.73 -1.67 -21.55
C ARG A 54 0.82 -0.41 -22.39
N GLU A 55 -0.31 0.18 -22.72
CA GLU A 55 -0.45 1.32 -23.63
C GLU A 55 -0.66 2.66 -22.91
N VAL A 56 -0.72 2.62 -21.57
CA VAL A 56 -0.83 3.84 -20.76
C VAL A 56 0.50 4.60 -20.79
N SER A 57 0.49 5.82 -21.35
CA SER A 57 1.67 6.68 -21.36
C SER A 57 1.89 7.34 -19.99
N PRO A 58 3.11 7.90 -19.75
CA PRO A 58 3.37 8.71 -18.56
C PRO A 58 2.35 9.84 -18.36
N GLU A 59 1.98 10.54 -19.42
CA GLU A 59 1.01 11.65 -19.39
C GLU A 59 -0.39 11.16 -19.04
N HIS A 60 -0.80 9.99 -19.55
CA HIS A 60 -2.07 9.38 -19.19
C HIS A 60 -2.10 8.93 -17.72
N LEU A 61 -0.95 8.48 -17.20
CA LEU A 61 -0.83 8.10 -15.78
C LEU A 61 -0.96 9.33 -14.87
N GLU A 62 -0.32 10.45 -15.25
CA GLU A 62 -0.44 11.75 -14.57
C GLU A 62 -1.90 12.22 -14.52
N GLU A 63 -2.59 12.18 -15.67
CA GLU A 63 -4.00 12.54 -15.77
C GLU A 63 -4.88 11.70 -14.81
N CYS A 64 -4.64 10.39 -14.76
CA CYS A 64 -5.37 9.51 -13.85
C CYS A 64 -5.04 9.78 -12.37
N MET A 65 -3.77 10.07 -12.01
CA MET A 65 -3.40 10.44 -10.64
C MET A 65 -3.97 11.78 -10.20
N ALA A 66 -4.13 12.74 -11.15
CA ALA A 66 -4.76 14.03 -10.88
C ALA A 66 -6.29 13.95 -10.74
N SER A 67 -6.92 12.82 -11.08
CA SER A 67 -8.38 12.65 -11.05
C SER A 67 -8.97 12.85 -9.65
N GLU A 68 -10.13 13.49 -9.57
CA GLU A 68 -10.94 13.56 -8.35
C GLU A 68 -11.45 12.19 -7.89
N TYR A 69 -11.67 11.27 -8.83
CA TYR A 69 -12.23 9.95 -8.55
C TYR A 69 -11.22 9.01 -7.93
N HIS A 70 -11.57 8.47 -6.78
CA HIS A 70 -10.78 7.51 -6.01
C HIS A 70 -10.34 6.30 -6.84
N GLU A 71 -11.29 5.66 -7.53
CA GLU A 71 -11.03 4.44 -8.30
C GLU A 71 -10.14 4.69 -9.54
N VAL A 72 -10.15 5.90 -10.08
CA VAL A 72 -9.25 6.28 -11.18
C VAL A 72 -7.81 6.40 -10.65
N ARG A 73 -7.60 7.01 -9.48
CA ARG A 73 -6.29 7.05 -8.82
C ARG A 73 -5.81 5.65 -8.45
N LEU A 74 -6.73 4.79 -7.96
CA LEU A 74 -6.40 3.38 -7.72
C LEU A 74 -5.96 2.67 -9.01
N ALA A 75 -6.65 2.90 -10.13
CA ALA A 75 -6.28 2.33 -11.43
C ALA A 75 -4.89 2.80 -11.87
N ALA A 76 -4.56 4.08 -11.66
CA ALA A 76 -3.22 4.62 -11.94
C ALA A 76 -2.14 3.92 -11.11
N LEU A 77 -2.37 3.75 -9.80
CA LEU A 77 -1.43 3.07 -8.91
C LEU A 77 -1.25 1.58 -9.27
N LEU A 78 -2.33 0.89 -9.60
CA LEU A 78 -2.25 -0.50 -10.06
C LEU A 78 -1.53 -0.63 -11.40
N THR A 79 -1.71 0.34 -12.31
CA THR A 79 -0.96 0.42 -13.57
C THR A 79 0.54 0.62 -13.31
N LEU A 80 0.89 1.49 -12.37
CA LEU A 80 2.27 1.71 -11.95
C LEU A 80 2.90 0.43 -11.38
N VAL A 81 2.13 -0.37 -10.65
CA VAL A 81 2.56 -1.70 -10.17
C VAL A 81 2.83 -2.65 -11.32
N GLU A 82 2.01 -2.63 -12.38
CA GLU A 82 2.26 -3.44 -13.60
C GLU A 82 3.54 -2.99 -14.33
N PHE A 83 3.79 -1.68 -14.47
CA PHE A 83 5.04 -1.16 -15.04
C PHE A 83 6.26 -1.63 -14.26
N PHE A 84 6.20 -1.53 -12.94
CA PHE A 84 7.28 -1.97 -12.06
C PHE A 84 7.53 -3.48 -12.15
N SER A 85 6.45 -4.27 -12.23
CA SER A 85 6.52 -5.74 -12.24
C SER A 85 6.90 -6.31 -13.60
N HIS A 86 6.52 -5.64 -14.68
CA HIS A 86 6.69 -6.10 -16.06
C HIS A 86 7.31 -5.02 -16.97
N PRO A 87 8.46 -4.44 -16.60
CA PRO A 87 9.01 -3.25 -17.29
C PRO A 87 9.24 -3.46 -18.78
N GLY A 88 9.59 -4.69 -19.21
CA GLY A 88 9.81 -5.03 -20.62
C GLY A 88 8.55 -5.10 -21.48
N LYS A 89 7.37 -5.02 -20.89
CA LYS A 89 6.07 -5.13 -21.58
C LYS A 89 5.29 -3.80 -21.62
N TRP A 90 5.89 -2.73 -21.15
CA TRP A 90 5.30 -1.38 -21.20
C TRP A 90 5.61 -0.71 -22.55
N SER A 91 4.67 -0.82 -23.50
CA SER A 91 4.87 -0.37 -24.90
C SER A 91 4.94 1.16 -25.04
N ALA A 92 4.22 1.90 -24.20
CA ALA A 92 4.23 3.36 -24.24
C ALA A 92 5.56 4.00 -23.76
N ALA A 93 6.40 3.25 -23.03
CA ALA A 93 7.74 3.71 -22.63
C ALA A 93 8.81 3.55 -23.72
N GLY A 94 8.45 2.97 -24.87
CA GLY A 94 9.36 2.68 -25.97
C GLY A 94 9.26 1.25 -26.48
N PRO A 95 10.19 0.80 -27.33
CA PRO A 95 10.15 -0.57 -27.85
C PRO A 95 10.16 -1.60 -26.73
N CYS A 96 9.18 -2.50 -26.75
CA CYS A 96 9.13 -3.61 -25.80
C CYS A 96 10.37 -4.49 -25.95
N PHE A 97 10.99 -4.85 -24.83
CA PHE A 97 12.14 -5.76 -24.80
C PHE A 97 11.79 -7.13 -24.16
N GLY A 98 10.48 -7.38 -23.95
CA GLY A 98 9.96 -8.66 -23.50
C GLY A 98 10.47 -9.10 -22.12
N ASP A 99 11.09 -10.24 -22.07
CA ASP A 99 11.62 -10.83 -20.82
C ASP A 99 13.13 -10.51 -20.61
N ASP A 100 13.71 -9.59 -21.37
CA ASP A 100 15.08 -9.07 -21.11
C ASP A 100 15.06 -8.27 -19.81
N VAL A 101 15.61 -8.88 -18.77
CA VAL A 101 15.68 -8.30 -17.42
C VAL A 101 17.05 -7.69 -17.10
N SER A 102 17.82 -7.34 -18.12
CA SER A 102 19.12 -6.67 -17.92
C SER A 102 18.93 -5.40 -17.07
N PRO A 103 19.80 -5.14 -16.09
CA PRO A 103 19.67 -3.98 -15.20
C PRO A 103 19.61 -2.66 -15.95
N GLU A 104 20.35 -2.52 -17.06
CA GLU A 104 20.43 -1.32 -17.88
C GLU A 104 19.06 -0.93 -18.47
N ARG A 105 18.20 -1.92 -18.75
CA ARG A 105 16.86 -1.71 -19.31
C ARG A 105 15.78 -1.56 -18.26
N ILE A 106 15.83 -2.38 -17.21
CA ILE A 106 14.74 -2.40 -16.23
C ILE A 106 14.86 -1.34 -15.13
N LEU A 107 16.09 -0.97 -14.73
CA LEU A 107 16.29 -0.02 -13.63
C LEU A 107 15.74 1.38 -13.91
N PRO A 108 15.88 1.97 -15.10
CA PRO A 108 15.29 3.28 -15.41
C PRO A 108 13.77 3.27 -15.23
N ILE A 109 13.08 2.22 -15.72
CA ILE A 109 11.61 2.10 -15.60
C ILE A 109 11.20 1.93 -14.15
N LYS A 110 11.89 1.05 -13.40
CA LYS A 110 11.59 0.86 -11.98
C LYS A 110 11.85 2.13 -11.18
N ARG A 111 12.92 2.88 -11.49
CA ARG A 111 13.19 4.16 -10.85
C ARG A 111 12.07 5.17 -11.17
N TYR A 112 11.67 5.29 -12.44
CA TYR A 112 10.53 6.12 -12.81
C TYR A 112 9.30 5.79 -11.97
N CYS A 113 8.96 4.51 -11.81
CA CYS A 113 7.81 4.10 -11.02
C CYS A 113 7.91 4.55 -9.55
N ILE A 114 9.10 4.46 -8.96
CA ILE A 114 9.31 4.89 -7.57
C ILE A 114 9.29 6.41 -7.43
N ASP A 115 9.94 7.13 -8.34
CA ASP A 115 9.98 8.60 -8.35
C ASP A 115 8.56 9.16 -8.56
N PHE A 116 7.79 8.57 -9.49
CA PHE A 116 6.37 8.89 -9.71
C PHE A 116 5.54 8.65 -8.45
N TYR A 117 5.67 7.48 -7.82
CA TYR A 117 4.94 7.13 -6.62
C TYR A 117 5.20 8.11 -5.47
N LEU A 118 6.47 8.47 -5.26
CA LEU A 118 6.87 9.38 -4.19
C LEU A 118 6.49 10.84 -4.45
N SER A 119 6.42 11.25 -5.72
CA SER A 119 5.97 12.61 -6.08
C SER A 119 4.46 12.82 -5.95
N HIS A 120 3.68 11.73 -5.85
CA HIS A 120 2.20 11.80 -5.75
C HIS A 120 1.64 11.30 -4.43
N THR A 121 2.42 11.32 -3.35
CA THR A 121 1.96 10.84 -2.03
C THR A 121 0.77 11.63 -1.49
N ASP A 122 0.62 12.89 -1.89
CA ASP A 122 -0.54 13.75 -1.58
C ASP A 122 -1.85 13.28 -2.23
N ARG A 123 -1.75 12.51 -3.33
CA ARG A 123 -2.90 11.92 -4.04
C ARG A 123 -3.24 10.51 -3.56
N ILE A 124 -2.40 9.91 -2.72
CA ILE A 124 -2.60 8.59 -2.11
C ILE A 124 -3.21 8.81 -0.72
N ASN A 125 -4.48 9.14 -0.72
CA ASN A 125 -5.20 9.70 0.41
C ASN A 125 -6.18 8.73 1.09
N ASN A 126 -5.99 7.41 0.92
CA ASN A 126 -6.79 6.41 1.61
C ASN A 126 -6.00 5.11 1.80
N TRP A 127 -6.47 4.26 2.73
CA TRP A 127 -5.78 3.03 3.14
C TRP A 127 -5.62 2.01 2.02
N ASP A 128 -6.62 1.85 1.15
CA ASP A 128 -6.56 0.87 0.05
C ASP A 128 -5.59 1.30 -1.06
N LEU A 129 -5.49 2.61 -1.34
CA LEU A 129 -4.49 3.16 -2.25
C LEU A 129 -3.07 2.82 -1.76
N VAL A 130 -2.81 2.95 -0.45
CA VAL A 130 -1.55 2.57 0.18
C VAL A 130 -1.35 1.05 0.15
N ASP A 131 -2.33 0.29 0.64
CA ASP A 131 -2.20 -1.15 0.86
C ASP A 131 -2.04 -1.95 -0.43
N LEU A 132 -2.55 -1.44 -1.55
CA LEU A 132 -2.47 -2.11 -2.85
C LEU A 132 -1.24 -1.68 -3.68
N SER A 133 -0.54 -0.62 -3.30
CA SER A 133 0.57 -0.06 -4.08
C SER A 133 1.92 -0.04 -3.36
N SER A 134 1.96 0.27 -2.05
CA SER A 134 3.23 0.53 -1.37
C SER A 134 4.15 -0.69 -1.26
N TYR A 135 3.65 -1.85 -0.86
CA TYR A 135 4.52 -3.03 -0.74
C TYR A 135 4.96 -3.61 -2.11
N PRO A 136 4.14 -3.60 -3.19
CA PRO A 136 4.62 -4.04 -4.50
C PRO A 136 5.55 -3.03 -5.19
N LEU A 137 5.53 -1.76 -4.79
CA LEU A 137 6.45 -0.74 -5.30
C LEU A 137 7.64 -0.54 -4.35
N LEU A 138 7.45 0.21 -3.25
CA LEU A 138 8.54 0.55 -2.32
C LEU A 138 9.16 -0.70 -1.68
N GLY A 139 8.32 -1.66 -1.25
CA GLY A 139 8.80 -2.90 -0.67
C GLY A 139 9.69 -3.69 -1.64
N GLN A 140 9.24 -3.88 -2.88
CA GLN A 140 10.02 -4.60 -3.90
C GLN A 140 11.27 -3.83 -4.33
N TRP A 141 11.19 -2.49 -4.41
CA TRP A 141 12.34 -1.65 -4.74
C TRP A 141 13.44 -1.70 -3.69
N LEU A 142 13.05 -1.79 -2.41
CA LEU A 142 13.97 -1.77 -1.29
C LEU A 142 14.42 -3.17 -0.84
N LEU A 143 13.75 -4.23 -1.27
CA LEU A 143 14.07 -5.60 -0.88
C LEU A 143 15.56 -5.96 -1.08
N PRO A 144 16.20 -5.68 -2.23
CA PRO A 144 17.61 -6.01 -2.45
C PRO A 144 18.58 -4.99 -1.81
N LYS A 145 18.09 -3.90 -1.23
CA LYS A 145 18.92 -2.81 -0.73
C LYS A 145 19.24 -2.98 0.75
N LYS A 146 20.46 -2.59 1.14
CA LYS A 146 20.85 -2.48 2.54
C LYS A 146 20.28 -1.22 3.20
N ASP A 147 20.26 -0.12 2.45
CA ASP A 147 19.67 1.14 2.91
C ASP A 147 18.15 1.13 2.65
N ARG A 148 17.39 1.15 3.75
CA ARG A 148 15.92 1.22 3.79
C ARG A 148 15.43 2.42 4.59
N SER A 149 16.30 3.40 4.82
CA SER A 149 16.03 4.62 5.60
C SER A 149 14.77 5.36 5.14
N LEU A 150 14.44 5.29 3.85
CA LEU A 150 13.20 5.86 3.31
C LEU A 150 11.95 5.40 4.08
N LEU A 151 11.82 4.11 4.42
CA LEU A 151 10.63 3.61 5.13
C LEU A 151 10.58 4.11 6.57
N TYR A 152 11.73 4.23 7.21
CA TYR A 152 11.85 4.79 8.56
C TYR A 152 11.50 6.28 8.58
N HIS A 153 11.95 7.02 7.55
CA HIS A 153 11.59 8.43 7.38
C HIS A 153 10.09 8.59 7.15
N LEU A 154 9.49 7.84 6.23
CA LEU A 154 8.04 7.87 6.01
C LEU A 154 7.27 7.56 7.29
N ALA A 155 7.68 6.55 8.06
CA ALA A 155 7.00 6.18 9.30
C ALA A 155 7.10 7.23 10.39
N ARG A 156 8.26 7.88 10.53
CA ARG A 156 8.53 8.84 11.61
C ARG A 156 8.07 10.26 11.26
N ASP A 157 8.41 10.70 10.05
CA ASP A 157 8.35 12.10 9.62
C ASP A 157 7.37 12.34 8.47
N GLY A 158 6.63 11.30 8.05
CA GLY A 158 5.64 11.40 6.99
C GLY A 158 4.61 12.49 7.29
N ARG A 159 4.38 13.37 6.31
CA ARG A 159 3.51 14.56 6.43
C ARG A 159 2.04 14.21 6.60
N THR A 160 1.65 13.01 6.18
CA THR A 160 0.27 12.53 6.23
C THR A 160 0.19 11.15 6.90
N LEU A 161 -1.00 10.82 7.41
CA LEU A 161 -1.34 9.48 7.88
C LEU A 161 -0.95 8.39 6.85
N TRP A 162 -1.09 8.71 5.58
CA TRP A 162 -0.89 7.76 4.49
C TRP A 162 0.59 7.52 4.19
N GLU A 163 1.41 8.57 4.23
CA GLU A 163 2.87 8.44 4.14
C GLU A 163 3.41 7.57 5.30
N GLN A 164 2.92 7.80 6.52
CA GLN A 164 3.31 6.99 7.67
C GLN A 164 2.85 5.52 7.53
N ARG A 165 1.65 5.31 6.97
CA ARG A 165 1.16 3.97 6.65
C ARG A 165 2.00 3.30 5.56
N MET A 166 2.48 4.03 4.52
CA MET A 166 3.39 3.49 3.51
C MET A 166 4.66 2.92 4.15
N GLY A 167 5.22 3.59 5.17
CA GLY A 167 6.40 3.14 5.88
C GLY A 167 6.25 1.71 6.41
N ILE A 168 5.17 1.42 7.12
CA ILE A 168 4.94 0.08 7.69
C ILE A 168 4.42 -0.92 6.64
N VAL A 169 3.47 -0.56 5.78
CA VAL A 169 2.86 -1.49 4.83
C VAL A 169 3.87 -1.99 3.79
N SER A 170 4.85 -1.15 3.40
CA SER A 170 5.92 -1.56 2.49
C SER A 170 6.74 -2.76 3.01
N THR A 171 6.84 -2.93 4.33
CA THR A 171 7.57 -4.05 4.93
C THR A 171 6.93 -5.42 4.70
N MET A 172 5.67 -5.47 4.21
CA MET A 172 5.01 -6.73 3.83
C MET A 172 5.86 -7.55 2.86
N THR A 173 6.54 -6.90 1.92
CA THR A 173 7.45 -7.58 1.00
C THR A 173 8.61 -8.25 1.75
N PHE A 174 9.20 -7.58 2.73
CA PHE A 174 10.29 -8.13 3.54
C PHE A 174 9.82 -9.31 4.39
N VAL A 175 8.66 -9.18 5.04
CA VAL A 175 8.03 -10.27 5.80
C VAL A 175 7.82 -11.51 4.93
N ARG A 176 7.36 -11.36 3.70
CA ARG A 176 7.19 -12.47 2.75
C ARG A 176 8.50 -13.17 2.41
N HIS A 177 9.62 -12.47 2.53
CA HIS A 177 11.00 -13.00 2.32
C HIS A 177 11.72 -13.35 3.62
N GLY A 178 11.02 -13.39 4.75
CA GLY A 178 11.59 -13.77 6.05
C GLY A 178 12.48 -12.71 6.71
N GLN A 179 12.46 -11.47 6.20
CA GLN A 179 13.21 -10.34 6.75
C GLN A 179 12.25 -9.53 7.65
N LEU A 180 12.37 -9.71 8.98
CA LEU A 180 11.37 -9.19 9.93
C LEU A 180 11.83 -7.92 10.67
N ASP A 181 13.14 -7.63 10.68
CA ASP A 181 13.75 -6.59 11.50
C ASP A 181 13.15 -5.20 11.24
N ASP A 182 13.00 -4.82 9.96
CA ASP A 182 12.41 -3.52 9.60
C ASP A 182 10.96 -3.42 10.05
N THR A 183 10.21 -4.52 9.97
CA THR A 183 8.81 -4.54 10.41
C THR A 183 8.71 -4.27 11.92
N PHE A 184 9.54 -4.92 12.73
CA PHE A 184 9.56 -4.70 14.17
C PHE A 184 10.05 -3.30 14.51
N ALA A 185 11.14 -2.83 13.89
CA ALA A 185 11.68 -1.49 14.15
C ALA A 185 10.71 -0.38 13.77
N ILE A 186 10.04 -0.48 12.63
CA ILE A 186 9.03 0.51 12.21
C ILE A 186 7.77 0.41 13.06
N SER A 187 7.39 -0.80 13.52
CA SER A 187 6.30 -0.98 14.47
C SER A 187 6.56 -0.26 15.80
N ASP A 188 7.81 -0.20 16.26
CA ASP A 188 8.20 0.58 17.45
C ASP A 188 8.04 2.08 17.24
N ILE A 189 8.43 2.59 16.08
CA ILE A 189 8.26 4.01 15.73
C ILE A 189 6.78 4.40 15.79
N LEU A 190 5.90 3.52 15.31
CA LEU A 190 4.47 3.76 15.19
C LEU A 190 3.65 3.28 16.38
N LEU A 191 4.29 2.72 17.42
CA LEU A 191 3.61 2.07 18.55
C LEU A 191 2.57 2.96 19.22
N HIS A 192 2.90 4.23 19.42
CA HIS A 192 2.05 5.22 20.10
C HIS A 192 1.42 6.22 19.14
N HIS A 193 1.33 5.90 17.85
CA HIS A 193 0.67 6.77 16.88
C HIS A 193 -0.80 7.00 17.29
N PRO A 194 -1.36 8.24 17.15
CA PRO A 194 -2.70 8.53 17.66
C PRO A 194 -3.84 7.92 16.83
N HIS A 195 -3.61 7.47 15.59
CA HIS A 195 -4.67 7.09 14.67
C HIS A 195 -4.86 5.57 14.54
N ASP A 196 -6.10 5.09 14.69
CA ASP A 196 -6.49 3.68 14.64
C ASP A 196 -6.09 2.95 13.34
N LEU A 197 -6.07 3.64 12.19
CA LEU A 197 -5.67 3.03 10.93
C LEU A 197 -4.19 2.66 10.90
N ILE A 198 -3.33 3.37 11.64
CA ILE A 198 -1.92 2.98 11.84
C ILE A 198 -1.86 1.78 12.79
N HIS A 199 -2.63 1.78 13.90
CA HIS A 199 -2.67 0.63 14.81
C HIS A 199 -3.07 -0.66 14.08
N LYS A 200 -4.05 -0.57 13.18
CA LYS A 200 -4.50 -1.71 12.36
C LYS A 200 -3.42 -2.16 11.39
N ALA A 201 -2.72 -1.22 10.73
CA ALA A 201 -1.63 -1.56 9.81
C ALA A 201 -0.48 -2.23 10.54
N VAL A 202 0.00 -1.65 11.63
CA VAL A 202 1.07 -2.22 12.46
C VAL A 202 0.67 -3.60 12.97
N GLY A 203 -0.53 -3.73 13.56
CA GLY A 203 -1.03 -5.02 14.02
C GLY A 203 -1.13 -6.07 12.90
N TRP A 204 -1.55 -5.67 11.70
CA TRP A 204 -1.57 -6.54 10.53
C TRP A 204 -0.17 -7.03 10.16
N LEU A 205 0.82 -6.11 10.05
CA LEU A 205 2.20 -6.48 9.68
C LEU A 205 2.87 -7.34 10.77
N LEU A 206 2.64 -7.05 12.05
CA LEU A 206 3.08 -7.90 13.18
C LEU A 206 2.46 -9.30 13.08
N ARG A 207 1.18 -9.42 12.77
CA ARG A 207 0.53 -10.71 12.53
C ARG A 207 1.18 -11.49 11.40
N GLU A 208 1.47 -10.83 10.27
CA GLU A 208 2.15 -11.48 9.14
C GLU A 208 3.58 -11.89 9.50
N ALA A 209 4.31 -11.06 10.27
CA ALA A 209 5.62 -11.43 10.83
C ALA A 209 5.51 -12.66 11.75
N GLY A 210 4.51 -12.69 12.63
CA GLY A 210 4.28 -13.81 13.54
C GLY A 210 3.88 -15.13 12.85
N LYS A 211 3.36 -15.09 11.61
CA LYS A 211 3.19 -16.29 10.79
C LYS A 211 4.51 -16.86 10.29
N ARG A 212 5.54 -16.04 10.19
CA ARG A 212 6.91 -16.46 9.80
C ARG A 212 7.73 -16.91 10.99
N ASP A 213 7.67 -16.13 12.07
CA ASP A 213 8.38 -16.43 13.31
C ASP A 213 7.51 -16.03 14.52
N PRO A 214 6.75 -16.99 15.09
CA PRO A 214 5.92 -16.73 16.26
C PRO A 214 6.72 -16.31 17.51
N GLU A 215 7.92 -16.84 17.70
CA GLU A 215 8.74 -16.53 18.87
C GLU A 215 9.33 -15.11 18.79
N ALA A 216 9.77 -14.69 17.60
CA ALA A 216 10.17 -13.30 17.38
C ALA A 216 9.02 -12.32 17.66
N LEU A 217 7.77 -12.65 17.22
CA LEU A 217 6.62 -11.83 17.55
C LEU A 217 6.36 -11.78 19.07
N LYS A 218 6.41 -12.91 19.78
CA LYS A 218 6.22 -12.95 21.23
C LYS A 218 7.29 -12.12 21.97
N THR A 219 8.53 -12.25 21.56
CA THR A 219 9.66 -11.45 22.09
C THR A 219 9.42 -9.95 21.89
N PHE A 220 8.93 -9.55 20.72
CA PHE A 220 8.60 -8.17 20.42
C PHE A 220 7.42 -7.66 21.30
N LEU A 221 6.35 -8.45 21.40
CA LEU A 221 5.11 -8.04 22.09
C LEU A 221 5.28 -7.91 23.60
N THR A 222 5.93 -8.88 24.25
CA THR A 222 5.96 -9.02 25.72
C THR A 222 6.26 -7.72 26.47
N PRO A 223 7.35 -6.99 26.16
CA PRO A 223 7.66 -5.74 26.87
C PRO A 223 6.74 -4.57 26.49
N ARG A 224 5.98 -4.66 25.41
CA ARG A 224 5.18 -3.57 24.84
C ARG A 224 3.70 -3.64 25.18
N ILE A 225 3.19 -4.80 25.57
CA ILE A 225 1.77 -5.02 25.88
C ILE A 225 1.19 -3.97 26.83
N PRO A 226 1.87 -3.57 27.92
CA PRO A 226 1.29 -2.62 28.88
C PRO A 226 0.94 -1.25 28.27
N THR A 227 1.63 -0.85 27.18
CA THR A 227 1.45 0.46 26.53
C THR A 227 0.91 0.36 25.11
N MET A 228 0.86 -0.86 24.55
CA MET A 228 0.41 -1.07 23.18
C MET A 228 -1.10 -0.80 23.03
N PRO A 229 -1.51 -0.04 22.00
CA PRO A 229 -2.94 0.13 21.70
C PRO A 229 -3.66 -1.22 21.54
N ARG A 230 -4.78 -1.38 22.23
CA ARG A 230 -5.51 -2.67 22.27
C ARG A 230 -5.94 -3.17 20.89
N ILE A 231 -6.23 -2.27 19.97
CA ILE A 231 -6.57 -2.63 18.58
C ILE A 231 -5.36 -3.22 17.86
N MET A 232 -4.17 -2.64 18.04
CA MET A 232 -2.91 -3.12 17.47
C MET A 232 -2.60 -4.54 17.99
N LEU A 233 -2.68 -4.74 19.31
CA LEU A 233 -2.48 -6.04 19.94
C LEU A 233 -3.45 -7.11 19.40
N ARG A 234 -4.76 -6.78 19.32
CA ARG A 234 -5.77 -7.72 18.81
C ARG A 234 -5.48 -8.18 17.38
N TYR A 235 -5.02 -7.28 16.52
CA TYR A 235 -4.60 -7.62 15.15
C TYR A 235 -3.35 -8.48 15.14
N ALA A 236 -2.33 -8.12 15.93
CA ALA A 236 -1.05 -8.84 15.97
C ALA A 236 -1.21 -10.31 16.39
N ILE A 237 -2.06 -10.57 17.41
CA ILE A 237 -2.26 -11.92 17.96
C ILE A 237 -3.46 -12.67 17.36
N GLU A 238 -4.05 -12.18 16.28
CA GLU A 238 -5.26 -12.79 15.66
C GLU A 238 -5.08 -14.28 15.34
N LYS A 239 -3.88 -14.70 14.98
CA LYS A 239 -3.56 -16.09 14.62
C LYS A 239 -3.00 -16.94 15.76
N PHE A 240 -2.92 -16.40 16.97
CA PHE A 240 -2.53 -17.18 18.15
C PHE A 240 -3.64 -18.16 18.55
N PRO A 241 -3.29 -19.28 19.18
CA PRO A 241 -4.27 -20.19 19.80
C PRO A 241 -5.18 -19.43 20.77
N PRO A 242 -6.47 -19.82 20.89
CA PRO A 242 -7.44 -19.08 21.73
C PRO A 242 -7.00 -18.85 23.17
N GLU A 243 -6.38 -19.87 23.78
CA GLU A 243 -5.89 -19.77 25.16
C GLU A 243 -4.72 -18.79 25.31
N GLU A 244 -3.78 -18.84 24.37
CA GLU A 244 -2.64 -17.93 24.34
C GLU A 244 -3.11 -16.49 24.08
N ARG A 245 -3.99 -16.30 23.10
CA ARG A 245 -4.62 -15.00 22.82
C ARG A 245 -5.31 -14.42 24.05
N ALA A 246 -6.03 -15.25 24.80
CA ALA A 246 -6.71 -14.82 26.04
C ALA A 246 -5.71 -14.34 27.11
N LYS A 247 -4.52 -14.97 27.23
CA LYS A 247 -3.47 -14.52 28.13
C LYS A 247 -2.95 -13.13 27.75
N TYR A 248 -2.59 -12.93 26.48
CA TYR A 248 -2.10 -11.64 25.98
C TYR A 248 -3.12 -10.50 26.14
N LEU A 249 -4.43 -10.79 26.04
CA LEU A 249 -5.49 -9.80 26.24
C LEU A 249 -5.74 -9.45 27.71
N LYS A 250 -5.24 -10.24 28.68
CA LYS A 250 -5.35 -9.96 30.11
C LYS A 250 -4.13 -9.23 30.68
N MET A 251 -3.00 -9.24 29.97
CA MET A 251 -1.80 -8.48 30.31
C MET A 251 -1.99 -7.00 29.99
#